data_5acf39bd0d88c75c093edb412dd24177
#
_entry.id   5acf39bd0d88c75c093edb412dd24177
#
_cell.length_a   1.000
_cell.length_b   1.000
_cell.length_c   1.000
_cell.angle_alpha   90.00
_cell.angle_beta   90.00
_cell.angle_gamma   90.00
#
_symmetry.space_group_name_H-M   'P 1'
#
loop_
_entity.id
_entity.type
_entity.pdbx_description
1 polymer ?
#
loop_
_entity_poly.entity_id
_entity_poly.type
_entity_poly.pdbx_seq_one_letter_code
_entity_poly.pdbx_strand_id
1 'polypeptide(L)'
;VDVKVPAHDYVKEIFAKYGGNIPNGLCIQYVNKYLKVIMKEIGLNDPITFSYTKGGKLITVTREKWELISSHTARRSAATNMYLTGRMKTFEIMKLTGHKTEQNFFRYIRLTSEDTARSISGDNFWRK
;
A
#
# COMPACT_ATOMS: atom_id res chain seq x y z
N VAL A 1 -18.17 -7.05 -0.97
CA VAL A 1 -17.93 -6.50 0.37
C VAL A 1 -17.97 -4.99 0.23
N ASP A 2 -18.95 -4.35 0.84
CA ASP A 2 -19.02 -2.89 0.86
C ASP A 2 -17.98 -2.38 1.88
N VAL A 3 -17.05 -1.58 1.39
CA VAL A 3 -16.03 -0.93 2.21
C VAL A 3 -16.36 0.56 2.30
N LYS A 4 -16.56 1.05 3.52
CA LYS A 4 -16.78 2.48 3.77
C LYS A 4 -15.49 3.09 4.26
N VAL A 5 -14.97 4.07 3.53
CA VAL A 5 -13.73 4.78 3.85
C VAL A 5 -14.06 6.26 4.07
N PRO A 6 -13.56 6.89 5.15
CA PRO A 6 -13.69 8.33 5.32
C PRO A 6 -13.06 9.07 4.14
N ALA A 7 -13.76 10.05 3.60
CA ALA A 7 -13.22 10.84 2.49
C ALA A 7 -12.12 11.78 3.02
N HIS A 8 -10.91 11.62 2.50
CA HIS A 8 -9.81 12.54 2.73
C HIS A 8 -10.15 13.92 2.16
N ASP A 9 -9.59 14.99 2.71
CA ASP A 9 -9.92 16.35 2.29
C ASP A 9 -9.63 16.59 0.80
N TYR A 10 -8.54 16.06 0.27
CA TYR A 10 -8.29 16.08 -1.20
C TYR A 10 -9.41 15.42 -2.01
N VAL A 11 -10.03 14.36 -1.50
CA VAL A 11 -11.17 13.72 -2.18
C VAL A 11 -12.39 14.65 -2.16
N LYS A 12 -12.65 15.33 -1.03
CA LYS A 12 -13.72 16.31 -0.90
C LYS A 12 -13.52 17.50 -1.84
N GLU A 13 -12.29 18.00 -1.98
CA GLU A 13 -11.93 19.07 -2.93
C GLU A 13 -12.19 18.63 -4.38
N ILE A 14 -11.81 17.40 -4.75
CA ILE A 14 -12.11 16.85 -6.08
C ILE A 14 -13.62 16.78 -6.31
N PHE A 15 -14.38 16.27 -5.34
CA PHE A 15 -15.84 16.21 -5.44
C PHE A 15 -16.45 17.61 -5.63
N ALA A 16 -16.00 18.60 -4.86
CA ALA A 16 -16.46 19.98 -4.99
C ALA A 16 -16.15 20.54 -6.39
N LYS A 17 -14.94 20.29 -6.92
CA LYS A 17 -14.53 20.72 -8.27
C LYS A 17 -15.41 20.16 -9.38
N TYR A 18 -15.94 18.94 -9.20
CA TYR A 18 -16.81 18.29 -10.19
C TYR A 18 -18.31 18.35 -9.82
N GLY A 19 -18.71 19.33 -9.00
CA GLY A 19 -20.13 19.57 -8.67
C GLY A 19 -20.78 18.40 -7.90
N GLY A 20 -20.03 17.69 -7.07
CA GLY A 20 -20.52 16.53 -6.30
C GLY A 20 -20.56 15.21 -7.09
N ASN A 21 -20.15 15.21 -8.35
CA ASN A 21 -20.09 14.01 -9.17
C ASN A 21 -18.69 13.37 -9.16
N ILE A 22 -18.66 12.07 -9.31
CA ILE A 22 -17.38 11.38 -9.55
C ILE A 22 -16.98 11.59 -11.01
N PRO A 23 -15.79 12.17 -11.29
CA PRO A 23 -15.33 12.31 -12.66
C PRO A 23 -15.16 10.94 -13.31
N ASN A 24 -15.35 10.87 -14.64
CA ASN A 24 -15.08 9.65 -15.40
C ASN A 24 -13.64 9.20 -15.16
N GLY A 25 -13.50 8.03 -14.52
CA GLY A 25 -12.20 7.48 -14.14
C GLY A 25 -11.47 6.87 -15.32
N LEU A 26 -10.15 6.85 -15.24
CA LEU A 26 -9.30 6.04 -16.10
C LEU A 26 -9.45 4.56 -15.73
N CYS A 27 -9.38 3.66 -16.71
CA CYS A 27 -9.30 2.24 -16.40
C CYS A 27 -8.01 1.93 -15.63
N ILE A 28 -8.02 0.88 -14.83
CA ILE A 28 -6.93 0.54 -13.91
C ILE A 28 -5.58 0.33 -14.62
N GLN A 29 -5.59 -0.11 -15.87
CA GLN A 29 -4.39 -0.29 -16.67
C GLN A 29 -3.70 1.05 -16.94
N TYR A 30 -4.47 2.08 -17.33
CA TYR A 30 -3.94 3.44 -17.53
C TYR A 30 -3.45 4.05 -16.21
N VAL A 31 -4.20 3.88 -15.12
CA VAL A 31 -3.76 4.34 -13.78
C VAL A 31 -2.38 3.74 -13.46
N ASN A 32 -2.23 2.42 -13.60
CA ASN A 32 -0.95 1.75 -13.32
C ASN A 32 0.17 2.19 -14.28
N LYS A 33 -0.15 2.45 -15.54
CA LYS A 33 0.82 2.98 -16.52
C LYS A 33 1.33 4.36 -16.10
N TYR A 34 0.43 5.29 -15.77
CA TYR A 34 0.80 6.65 -15.36
C TYR A 34 1.51 6.67 -14.00
N LEU A 35 1.12 5.81 -13.05
CA LEU A 35 1.86 5.66 -11.79
C LEU A 35 3.32 5.31 -12.04
N LYS A 36 3.62 4.39 -12.95
CA LYS A 36 5.00 4.03 -13.29
C LYS A 36 5.78 5.20 -13.91
N VAL A 37 5.15 5.95 -14.79
CA VAL A 37 5.78 7.15 -15.38
C VAL A 37 6.13 8.16 -14.29
N ILE A 38 5.17 8.49 -13.41
CA ILE A 38 5.39 9.43 -12.30
C ILE A 38 6.51 8.92 -11.38
N MET A 39 6.49 7.64 -11.01
CA MET A 39 7.50 7.06 -10.10
C MET A 39 8.91 7.04 -10.72
N LYS A 40 9.01 6.90 -12.02
CA LYS A 40 10.26 7.04 -12.75
C LYS A 40 10.78 8.48 -12.74
N GLU A 41 9.91 9.44 -13.01
CA GLU A 41 10.24 10.87 -13.01
C GLU A 41 10.71 11.40 -11.65
N ILE A 42 10.13 10.91 -10.56
CA ILE A 42 10.58 11.25 -9.20
C ILE A 42 11.83 10.47 -8.75
N GLY A 43 12.43 9.65 -9.61
CA GLY A 43 13.71 9.00 -9.38
C GLY A 43 13.66 7.71 -8.55
N LEU A 44 12.56 6.96 -8.58
CA LEU A 44 12.44 5.70 -7.85
C LEU A 44 13.16 4.55 -8.61
N ASN A 45 14.46 4.69 -8.84
CA ASN A 45 15.26 3.85 -9.74
C ASN A 45 16.06 2.75 -9.03
N ASP A 46 15.85 2.54 -7.71
CA ASP A 46 16.56 1.48 -6.98
C ASP A 46 16.34 0.11 -7.63
N PRO A 47 17.39 -0.69 -7.91
CA PRO A 47 17.24 -2.02 -8.44
C PRO A 47 16.71 -2.98 -7.38
N ILE A 48 15.67 -3.74 -7.73
CA ILE A 48 15.07 -4.79 -6.88
C ILE A 48 15.27 -6.13 -7.57
N THR A 49 16.00 -7.03 -6.91
CA THR A 49 16.18 -8.40 -7.39
C THR A 49 15.24 -9.34 -6.65
N PHE A 50 14.50 -10.14 -7.39
CA PHE A 50 13.60 -11.16 -6.84
C PHE A 50 13.62 -12.42 -7.70
N SER A 51 13.28 -13.55 -7.10
CA SER A 51 13.22 -14.84 -7.78
C SER A 51 11.81 -15.43 -7.69
N TYR A 52 11.41 -16.10 -8.75
CA TYR A 52 10.16 -16.84 -8.82
C TYR A 52 10.34 -18.14 -9.62
N THR A 53 9.50 -19.13 -9.34
CA THR A 53 9.54 -20.42 -10.05
C THR A 53 8.54 -20.42 -11.20
N LYS A 54 8.99 -20.74 -12.40
CA LYS A 54 8.14 -20.92 -13.59
C LYS A 54 8.53 -22.21 -14.32
N GLY A 55 7.58 -23.12 -14.48
CA GLY A 55 7.84 -24.42 -15.12
C GLY A 55 8.91 -25.26 -14.41
N GLY A 56 8.95 -25.24 -13.07
CA GLY A 56 9.96 -25.94 -12.28
C GLY A 56 11.36 -25.32 -12.26
N LYS A 57 11.60 -24.22 -12.98
CA LYS A 57 12.88 -23.51 -13.02
C LYS A 57 12.81 -22.23 -12.18
N LEU A 58 13.84 -22.00 -11.36
CA LEU A 58 14.00 -20.74 -10.64
C LEU A 58 14.51 -19.66 -11.61
N ILE A 59 13.76 -18.57 -11.71
CA ILE A 59 14.09 -17.41 -12.53
C ILE A 59 14.37 -16.24 -11.61
N THR A 60 15.55 -15.66 -11.70
CA THR A 60 15.94 -14.44 -10.98
C THR A 60 15.89 -13.25 -11.93
N VAL A 61 15.20 -12.19 -11.53
CA VAL A 61 15.01 -10.97 -12.33
C VAL A 61 15.35 -9.76 -11.48
N THR A 62 16.08 -8.82 -12.06
CA THR A 62 16.30 -7.49 -11.48
C THR A 62 15.46 -6.48 -12.26
N ARG A 63 14.69 -5.66 -11.54
CA ARG A 63 13.89 -4.57 -12.11
C ARG A 63 14.07 -3.31 -11.27
N GLU A 64 13.87 -2.16 -11.91
CA GLU A 64 13.83 -0.90 -11.18
C GLU A 64 12.54 -0.79 -10.37
N LYS A 65 12.62 -0.16 -9.19
CA LYS A 65 11.52 -0.08 -8.21
C LYS A 65 10.25 0.52 -8.81
N TRP A 66 10.36 1.54 -9.68
CA TRP A 66 9.21 2.14 -10.37
C TRP A 66 8.44 1.15 -11.26
N GLU A 67 9.12 0.16 -11.86
CA GLU A 67 8.47 -0.86 -12.69
C GLU A 67 7.52 -1.77 -11.90
N LEU A 68 7.76 -1.92 -10.59
CA LEU A 68 7.01 -2.77 -9.69
C LEU A 68 5.82 -2.06 -9.02
N ILE A 69 5.72 -0.73 -9.18
CA ILE A 69 4.66 0.07 -8.59
C ILE A 69 3.32 -0.13 -9.32
N SER A 70 2.26 -0.23 -8.54
CA SER A 70 0.89 -0.33 -9.01
C SER A 70 -0.07 0.25 -7.97
N SER A 71 -1.35 0.40 -8.32
CA SER A 71 -2.40 0.76 -7.37
C SER A 71 -2.48 -0.20 -6.18
N HIS A 72 -2.17 -1.48 -6.40
CA HIS A 72 -2.09 -2.48 -5.33
C HIS A 72 -0.94 -2.20 -4.35
N THR A 73 0.20 -1.73 -4.85
CA THR A 73 1.32 -1.29 -4.02
C THR A 73 0.91 -0.11 -3.13
N ALA A 74 0.21 0.89 -3.69
CA ALA A 74 -0.30 2.04 -2.93
C ALA A 74 -1.25 1.59 -1.80
N ARG A 75 -2.19 0.69 -2.11
CA ARG A 75 -3.11 0.13 -1.11
C ARG A 75 -2.38 -0.62 0.00
N ARG A 76 -1.34 -1.40 -0.33
CA ARG A 76 -0.51 -2.11 0.66
C ARG A 76 0.23 -1.12 1.53
N SER A 77 0.89 -0.11 0.96
CA SER A 77 1.62 0.91 1.70
C SER A 77 0.69 1.67 2.65
N ALA A 78 -0.51 2.03 2.20
CA ALA A 78 -1.50 2.68 3.05
C ALA A 78 -1.90 1.80 4.25
N ALA A 79 -2.18 0.51 4.03
CA ALA A 79 -2.51 -0.43 5.10
C ALA A 79 -1.36 -0.61 6.11
N THR A 80 -0.12 -0.74 5.61
CA THR A 80 1.08 -0.88 6.44
C THR A 80 1.32 0.38 7.26
N ASN A 81 1.22 1.56 6.65
CA ASN A 81 1.42 2.83 7.34
C ASN A 81 0.34 3.07 8.41
N MET A 82 -0.94 2.79 8.10
CA MET A 82 -2.01 2.87 9.11
C MET A 82 -1.72 1.96 10.31
N TYR A 83 -1.24 0.75 10.08
CA TYR A 83 -0.87 -0.18 11.13
C TYR A 83 0.31 0.34 11.97
N LEU A 84 1.39 0.80 11.32
CA LEU A 84 2.60 1.28 11.98
C LEU A 84 2.40 2.56 12.79
N THR A 85 1.39 3.39 12.45
CA THR A 85 1.07 4.58 13.27
C THR A 85 0.53 4.24 14.65
N GLY A 86 0.03 3.03 14.87
CA GLY A 86 -0.62 2.60 16.12
C GLY A 86 -1.92 3.35 16.47
N ARG A 87 -2.38 4.27 15.61
CA ARG A 87 -3.56 5.11 15.88
C ARG A 87 -4.89 4.40 15.61
N MET A 88 -4.85 3.33 14.83
CA MET A 88 -6.02 2.53 14.45
C MET A 88 -5.84 1.10 14.93
N LYS A 89 -6.94 0.49 15.38
CA LYS A 89 -6.94 -0.94 15.73
C LYS A 89 -6.89 -1.78 14.46
N THR A 90 -6.24 -2.95 14.53
CA THR A 90 -6.09 -3.87 13.39
C THR A 90 -7.43 -4.15 12.69
N PHE A 91 -8.50 -4.41 13.44
CA PHE A 91 -9.81 -4.71 12.85
C PHE A 91 -10.41 -3.52 12.08
N GLU A 92 -10.12 -2.27 12.50
CA GLU A 92 -10.56 -1.06 11.79
C GLU A 92 -9.87 -0.96 10.43
N ILE A 93 -8.55 -1.17 10.41
CA ILE A 93 -7.76 -1.18 9.19
C ILE A 93 -8.22 -2.32 8.25
N MET A 94 -8.52 -3.49 8.81
CA MET A 94 -9.06 -4.61 8.04
C MET A 94 -10.41 -4.29 7.40
N LYS A 95 -11.29 -3.58 8.09
CA LYS A 95 -12.58 -3.11 7.53
C LYS A 95 -12.36 -2.11 6.40
N LEU A 96 -11.44 -1.14 6.57
CA LEU A 96 -11.10 -0.15 5.54
C LEU A 96 -10.45 -0.78 4.30
N THR A 97 -9.71 -1.87 4.50
CA THR A 97 -9.00 -2.58 3.43
C THR A 97 -9.75 -3.81 2.90
N GLY A 98 -10.90 -4.15 3.50
CA GLY A 98 -11.74 -5.27 3.06
C GLY A 98 -11.16 -6.66 3.36
N HIS A 99 -10.21 -6.78 4.30
CA HIS A 99 -9.67 -8.07 4.72
C HIS A 99 -10.63 -8.80 5.67
N LYS A 100 -10.85 -10.10 5.41
CA LYS A 100 -11.78 -10.92 6.21
C LYS A 100 -11.12 -11.60 7.40
N THR A 101 -9.82 -11.84 7.35
CA THR A 101 -9.07 -12.55 8.40
C THR A 101 -7.77 -11.81 8.71
N GLU A 102 -7.36 -11.84 9.98
CA GLU A 102 -6.09 -11.26 10.43
C GLU A 102 -4.88 -11.91 9.74
N GLN A 103 -4.91 -13.24 9.57
CA GLN A 103 -3.84 -13.96 8.88
C GLN A 103 -3.59 -13.41 7.47
N ASN A 104 -4.67 -13.16 6.69
CA ASN A 104 -4.54 -12.58 5.36
C ASN A 104 -4.07 -11.13 5.42
N PHE A 105 -4.51 -10.38 6.40
CA PHE A 105 -4.09 -9.00 6.60
C PHE A 105 -2.59 -8.92 6.92
N PHE A 106 -2.09 -9.69 7.90
CA PHE A 106 -0.67 -9.68 8.27
C PHE A 106 0.23 -10.19 7.14
N ARG A 107 -0.20 -11.19 6.38
CA ARG A 107 0.50 -11.60 5.16
C ARG A 107 0.52 -10.50 4.10
N TYR A 108 -0.53 -9.71 4.03
CA TYR A 108 -0.66 -8.61 3.06
C TYR A 108 0.28 -7.45 3.37
N ILE A 109 0.36 -6.98 4.61
CA ILE A 109 1.20 -5.84 5.00
C ILE A 109 2.69 -6.16 5.09
N ARG A 110 3.07 -7.44 5.17
CA ARG A 110 4.47 -7.93 5.18
C ARG A 110 5.38 -7.16 6.13
N LEU A 111 4.99 -7.04 7.39
CA LEU A 111 5.82 -6.43 8.41
C LEU A 111 7.08 -7.26 8.63
N THR A 112 8.22 -6.57 8.73
CA THR A 112 9.47 -7.17 9.16
C THR A 112 9.58 -7.17 10.69
N SER A 113 10.49 -8.01 11.23
CA SER A 113 10.81 -7.96 12.66
C SER A 113 11.35 -6.59 13.09
N GLU A 114 12.08 -5.92 12.19
CA GLU A 114 12.60 -4.57 12.42
C GLU A 114 11.48 -3.52 12.50
N ASP A 115 10.48 -3.60 11.62
CA ASP A 115 9.32 -2.70 11.66
C ASP A 115 8.57 -2.86 12.98
N THR A 116 8.39 -4.10 13.43
CA THR A 116 7.74 -4.40 14.70
C THR A 116 8.57 -3.87 15.87
N ALA A 117 9.87 -4.16 15.92
CA ALA A 117 10.76 -3.68 16.98
C ALA A 117 10.78 -2.14 17.04
N ARG A 118 10.81 -1.47 15.88
CA ARG A 118 10.77 0.00 15.82
C ARG A 118 9.45 0.56 16.34
N SER A 119 8.32 -0.08 16.02
CA SER A 119 7.00 0.39 16.46
C SER A 119 6.79 0.31 17.97
N ILE A 120 7.41 -0.67 18.64
CA ILE A 120 7.30 -0.86 20.10
C ILE A 120 8.43 -0.21 20.89
N SER A 121 9.53 0.20 20.24
CA SER A 121 10.71 0.79 20.92
C SER A 121 10.40 2.10 21.66
N GLY A 122 9.31 2.77 21.31
CA GLY A 122 8.83 3.99 21.98
C GLY A 122 7.98 3.73 23.23
N ASP A 123 7.59 2.49 23.49
CA ASP A 123 6.76 2.12 24.63
C ASP A 123 7.51 2.27 25.95
N ASN A 124 6.82 2.74 27.00
CA ASN A 124 7.40 2.93 28.34
C ASN A 124 7.89 1.63 28.98
N PHE A 125 7.40 0.48 28.52
CA PHE A 125 7.87 -0.83 28.96
C PHE A 125 9.39 -1.02 28.73
N TRP A 126 9.94 -0.41 27.67
CA TRP A 126 11.34 -0.49 27.26
C TRP A 126 12.23 0.64 27.80
N ARG A 127 11.62 1.59 28.56
CA ARG A 127 12.34 2.73 29.15
C ARG A 127 12.47 2.54 30.66
N LYS A 128 13.65 2.89 31.22
CA LYS A 128 13.84 2.96 32.68
C LYS A 128 13.24 4.25 33.23
#